data_59d3982943d7f6967c95a56bd660e939
#
_entry.id   59d3982943d7f6967c95a56bd660e939
#
_cell.length_a   1.000
_cell.length_b   1.000
_cell.length_c   1.000
_cell.angle_alpha   90.00
_cell.angle_beta   90.00
_cell.angle_gamma   90.00
#
_symmetry.space_group_name_H-M   'P 1'
#
loop_
_entity.id
_entity.type
_entity.pdbx_description
1 polymer ?
#
loop_
_entity_poly.entity_id
_entity_poly.type
_entity_poly.pdbx_seq_one_letter_code
_entity_poly.pdbx_strand_id
1 'polypeptide(L)'
;MKTEINKNPQISVIIPCYNSEKYIEDTIKSVLNQSYQSFEIIIVDDGSTDNTTAIIKKLEGKDSRIKFYEIMHSGRPSIPRNYGVKKSSGSFIAFLDSDDLWTREKLKYQSDYLADNKEIAFVYSMSYTFGDVSLLSDLYELLPLPFRAARDREGLIRIGNTITLSSVLVRRESFENVGGFDEDPEQKLEDFDLWLKLSETEKFHLIPRIHVYYRIHGSQFSSDWEERDKRLKYLEEKRNIRLPVHKNFRRKSFFLLLIRNLIHLLFYLCYKSIGYAENRDKPAI
;
A
#
# COMPACT_ATOMS: atom_id res chain seq x y z
N MET A 1 -12.03 -18.31 31.72
CA MET A 1 -12.69 -18.48 30.44
C MET A 1 -11.58 -18.52 29.36
N LYS A 2 -11.34 -19.66 28.73
CA LYS A 2 -10.46 -19.75 27.57
C LYS A 2 -11.23 -19.12 26.42
N THR A 3 -10.80 -17.94 25.95
CA THR A 3 -11.28 -17.36 24.70
C THR A 3 -10.96 -18.38 23.59
N GLU A 4 -11.99 -18.90 22.96
CA GLU A 4 -11.86 -19.70 21.74
C GLU A 4 -11.12 -18.81 20.73
N ILE A 5 -9.90 -19.18 20.41
CA ILE A 5 -9.13 -18.57 19.32
C ILE A 5 -9.93 -18.90 18.06
N ASN A 6 -10.57 -17.90 17.49
CA ASN A 6 -11.29 -18.00 16.22
C ASN A 6 -10.30 -18.64 15.21
N LYS A 7 -10.60 -19.87 14.75
CA LYS A 7 -9.69 -20.67 13.90
C LYS A 7 -9.44 -20.03 12.52
N ASN A 8 -10.23 -19.06 12.12
CA ASN A 8 -10.06 -18.34 10.87
C ASN A 8 -9.29 -17.04 11.10
N PRO A 9 -8.34 -16.68 10.21
CA PRO A 9 -7.63 -15.41 10.29
C PRO A 9 -8.62 -14.26 10.14
N GLN A 10 -8.42 -13.20 10.91
CA GLN A 10 -9.27 -12.01 10.79
C GLN A 10 -8.80 -11.12 9.62
N ILE A 11 -7.52 -11.12 9.32
CA ILE A 11 -6.90 -10.30 8.25
C ILE A 11 -6.22 -11.21 7.24
N SER A 12 -6.49 -10.96 5.96
CA SER A 12 -5.71 -11.54 4.86
C SER A 12 -4.78 -10.48 4.27
N VAL A 13 -3.49 -10.74 4.33
CA VAL A 13 -2.46 -9.89 3.71
C VAL A 13 -2.19 -10.42 2.32
N ILE A 14 -2.47 -9.62 1.30
CA ILE A 14 -2.32 -9.97 -0.11
C ILE A 14 -1.03 -9.34 -0.65
N ILE A 15 -0.10 -10.17 -1.10
CA ILE A 15 1.20 -9.74 -1.64
C ILE A 15 1.31 -10.23 -3.10
N PRO A 16 1.04 -9.37 -4.10
CA PRO A 16 1.39 -9.69 -5.47
C PRO A 16 2.89 -9.57 -5.65
N CYS A 17 3.52 -10.44 -6.43
CA CYS A 17 4.94 -10.32 -6.73
C CYS A 17 5.25 -10.71 -8.18
N TYR A 18 6.29 -10.10 -8.74
CA TYR A 18 6.90 -10.42 -10.01
C TYR A 18 8.36 -9.98 -10.00
N ASN A 19 9.29 -10.93 -10.17
CA ASN A 19 10.74 -10.69 -10.15
C ASN A 19 11.20 -9.85 -8.95
N SER A 20 10.82 -10.28 -7.75
CA SER A 20 10.98 -9.56 -6.48
C SER A 20 12.04 -10.19 -5.57
N GLU A 21 12.98 -11.00 -6.09
CA GLU A 21 13.97 -11.76 -5.31
C GLU A 21 14.77 -10.89 -4.31
N LYS A 22 14.96 -9.59 -4.64
CA LYS A 22 15.73 -8.66 -3.82
C LYS A 22 15.00 -8.19 -2.56
N TYR A 23 13.66 -8.23 -2.56
CA TYR A 23 12.87 -7.52 -1.55
C TYR A 23 11.86 -8.42 -0.83
N ILE A 24 11.35 -9.44 -1.52
CA ILE A 24 10.21 -10.26 -1.06
C ILE A 24 10.44 -10.90 0.31
N GLU A 25 11.65 -11.33 0.63
CA GLU A 25 11.97 -11.93 1.93
C GLU A 25 11.76 -10.94 3.08
N ASP A 26 12.25 -9.70 2.93
CA ASP A 26 12.12 -8.66 3.94
C ASP A 26 10.66 -8.20 4.07
N THR A 27 9.95 -8.09 2.94
CA THR A 27 8.52 -7.80 2.90
C THR A 27 7.71 -8.81 3.72
N ILE A 28 7.89 -10.12 3.47
CA ILE A 28 7.22 -11.19 4.22
C ILE A 28 7.58 -11.14 5.70
N LYS A 29 8.86 -10.97 6.04
CA LYS A 29 9.31 -10.85 7.43
C LYS A 29 8.66 -9.67 8.16
N SER A 30 8.44 -8.55 7.50
CA SER A 30 7.76 -7.39 8.08
C SER A 30 6.31 -7.69 8.48
N VAL A 31 5.64 -8.58 7.74
CA VAL A 31 4.29 -9.07 8.08
C VAL A 31 4.34 -10.09 9.22
N LEU A 32 5.27 -11.05 9.18
CA LEU A 32 5.41 -12.05 10.24
C LEU A 32 5.71 -11.42 11.60
N ASN A 33 6.39 -10.26 11.62
CA ASN A 33 6.74 -9.50 12.82
C ASN A 33 5.62 -8.59 13.35
N GLN A 34 4.42 -8.61 12.76
CA GLN A 34 3.31 -7.81 13.27
C GLN A 34 2.95 -8.20 14.72
N SER A 35 2.56 -7.22 15.55
CA SER A 35 2.07 -7.48 16.91
C SER A 35 0.70 -8.17 16.92
N TYR A 36 -0.12 -7.92 15.90
CA TYR A 36 -1.38 -8.59 15.65
C TYR A 36 -1.13 -9.94 14.96
N GLN A 37 -1.60 -11.05 15.53
CA GLN A 37 -1.24 -12.39 15.06
C GLN A 37 -2.36 -13.16 14.33
N SER A 38 -3.60 -12.65 14.31
CA SER A 38 -4.74 -13.31 13.62
C SER A 38 -4.78 -12.93 12.14
N PHE A 39 -3.77 -13.35 11.38
CA PHE A 39 -3.67 -13.10 9.95
C PHE A 39 -3.20 -14.34 9.17
N GLU A 40 -3.46 -14.30 7.87
CA GLU A 40 -2.85 -15.14 6.85
C GLU A 40 -2.12 -14.26 5.83
N ILE A 41 -1.14 -14.81 5.14
CA ILE A 41 -0.39 -14.14 4.06
C ILE A 41 -0.65 -14.91 2.78
N ILE A 42 -1.25 -14.27 1.79
CA ILE A 42 -1.51 -14.83 0.47
C ILE A 42 -0.56 -14.16 -0.51
N ILE A 43 0.41 -14.93 -0.98
CA ILE A 43 1.40 -14.46 -1.95
C ILE A 43 1.01 -15.00 -3.31
N VAL A 44 0.91 -14.12 -4.30
CA VAL A 44 0.57 -14.49 -5.67
C VAL A 44 1.69 -14.03 -6.59
N ASP A 45 2.41 -15.01 -7.13
CA ASP A 45 3.47 -14.78 -8.09
C ASP A 45 2.91 -14.70 -9.52
N ASP A 46 3.15 -13.56 -10.16
CA ASP A 46 2.71 -13.27 -11.53
C ASP A 46 3.73 -13.78 -12.58
N GLY A 47 4.25 -15.01 -12.38
CA GLY A 47 5.14 -15.65 -13.34
C GLY A 47 6.58 -15.17 -13.27
N SER A 48 7.16 -15.06 -12.08
CA SER A 48 8.57 -14.67 -11.89
C SER A 48 9.55 -15.64 -12.57
N THR A 49 10.64 -15.06 -13.06
CA THR A 49 11.74 -15.81 -13.73
C THR A 49 13.07 -15.75 -12.96
N ASP A 50 13.10 -15.03 -11.84
CA ASP A 50 14.21 -14.96 -10.90
C ASP A 50 14.04 -15.93 -9.71
N ASN A 51 14.77 -15.74 -8.61
CA ASN A 51 14.68 -16.60 -7.43
C ASN A 51 13.47 -16.32 -6.51
N THR A 52 12.54 -15.44 -6.89
CA THR A 52 11.38 -15.06 -6.08
C THR A 52 10.62 -16.28 -5.57
N THR A 53 10.23 -17.19 -6.45
CA THR A 53 9.49 -18.43 -6.12
C THR A 53 10.24 -19.30 -5.11
N ALA A 54 11.55 -19.48 -5.28
CA ALA A 54 12.35 -20.32 -4.39
C ALA A 54 12.42 -19.73 -2.97
N ILE A 55 12.53 -18.40 -2.86
CA ILE A 55 12.54 -17.68 -1.57
C ILE A 55 11.19 -17.86 -0.86
N ILE A 56 10.08 -17.67 -1.57
CA ILE A 56 8.73 -17.77 -1.01
C ILE A 56 8.45 -19.21 -0.53
N LYS A 57 8.72 -20.24 -1.33
CA LYS A 57 8.53 -21.64 -0.95
C LYS A 57 9.32 -22.05 0.29
N LYS A 58 10.53 -21.49 0.45
CA LYS A 58 11.33 -21.69 1.66
C LYS A 58 10.68 -21.07 2.92
N LEU A 59 10.02 -19.93 2.80
CA LEU A 59 9.33 -19.27 3.90
C LEU A 59 7.98 -19.94 4.20
N GLU A 60 7.21 -20.31 3.19
CA GLU A 60 5.96 -21.09 3.32
C GLU A 60 6.19 -22.38 4.09
N GLY A 61 7.28 -23.11 3.82
CA GLY A 61 7.64 -24.32 4.57
C GLY A 61 7.99 -24.10 6.05
N LYS A 62 8.14 -22.82 6.49
CA LYS A 62 8.48 -22.48 7.89
C LYS A 62 7.33 -21.90 8.68
N ASP A 63 6.32 -21.30 8.03
CA ASP A 63 5.19 -20.65 8.69
C ASP A 63 3.88 -20.97 7.95
N SER A 64 2.99 -21.70 8.62
CA SER A 64 1.71 -22.15 8.05
C SER A 64 0.72 -21.02 7.73
N ARG A 65 0.98 -19.81 8.14
CA ARG A 65 0.17 -18.62 7.77
C ARG A 65 0.44 -18.16 6.35
N ILE A 66 1.57 -18.57 5.76
CA ILE A 66 1.93 -18.24 4.37
C ILE A 66 1.26 -19.26 3.45
N LYS A 67 0.61 -18.76 2.42
CA LYS A 67 0.04 -19.55 1.32
C LYS A 67 0.53 -18.96 0.01
N PHE A 68 1.13 -19.78 -0.80
CA PHE A 68 1.75 -19.38 -2.06
C PHE A 68 0.96 -19.88 -3.26
N TYR A 69 0.79 -19.02 -4.26
CA TYR A 69 0.13 -19.34 -5.52
C TYR A 69 0.94 -18.74 -6.68
N GLU A 70 1.05 -19.51 -7.75
CA GLU A 70 1.64 -19.06 -9.00
C GLU A 70 0.54 -18.90 -10.07
N ILE A 71 0.60 -17.83 -10.84
CA ILE A 71 -0.28 -17.63 -12.00
C ILE A 71 0.55 -17.37 -13.25
N MET A 72 -0.06 -17.49 -14.43
CA MET A 72 0.57 -17.09 -15.67
C MET A 72 0.76 -15.57 -15.69
N HIS A 73 1.91 -15.11 -16.17
CA HIS A 73 2.25 -13.68 -16.18
C HIS A 73 1.17 -12.83 -16.87
N SER A 74 0.59 -11.95 -16.11
CA SER A 74 -0.50 -11.06 -16.56
C SER A 74 -0.01 -9.66 -16.91
N GLY A 75 1.13 -9.24 -16.36
CA GLY A 75 1.68 -7.89 -16.49
C GLY A 75 0.82 -6.80 -15.86
N ARG A 76 -0.12 -7.16 -14.97
CA ARG A 76 -1.08 -6.24 -14.34
C ARG A 76 -1.26 -6.59 -12.87
N PRO A 77 -0.94 -5.68 -11.95
CA PRO A 77 -1.01 -5.97 -10.51
C PRO A 77 -2.44 -6.23 -9.98
N SER A 78 -3.47 -5.77 -10.68
CA SER A 78 -4.88 -6.03 -10.33
C SER A 78 -5.22 -7.52 -10.33
N ILE A 79 -4.68 -8.29 -11.29
CA ILE A 79 -5.00 -9.72 -11.46
C ILE A 79 -4.48 -10.55 -10.28
N PRO A 80 -3.18 -10.54 -9.93
CA PRO A 80 -2.70 -11.29 -8.76
C PRO A 80 -3.33 -10.80 -7.46
N ARG A 81 -3.66 -9.51 -7.29
CA ARG A 81 -4.34 -9.00 -6.11
C ARG A 81 -5.76 -9.58 -5.98
N ASN A 82 -6.58 -9.50 -7.03
CA ASN A 82 -7.93 -10.08 -7.03
C ASN A 82 -7.89 -11.60 -6.84
N TYR A 83 -6.94 -12.27 -7.49
CA TYR A 83 -6.75 -13.73 -7.31
C TYR A 83 -6.42 -14.06 -5.84
N GLY A 84 -5.52 -13.30 -5.21
CA GLY A 84 -5.16 -13.46 -3.81
C GLY A 84 -6.36 -13.26 -2.88
N VAL A 85 -7.19 -12.25 -3.13
CA VAL A 85 -8.43 -12.04 -2.36
C VAL A 85 -9.37 -13.24 -2.50
N LYS A 86 -9.56 -13.79 -3.69
CA LYS A 86 -10.38 -15.00 -3.91
C LYS A 86 -9.86 -16.23 -3.17
N LYS A 87 -8.55 -16.31 -2.90
CA LYS A 87 -7.91 -17.43 -2.17
C LYS A 87 -7.84 -17.22 -0.66
N SER A 88 -8.25 -16.08 -0.17
CA SER A 88 -8.15 -15.66 1.22
C SER A 88 -9.47 -15.74 1.96
N SER A 89 -9.44 -15.72 3.31
CA SER A 89 -10.62 -15.97 4.15
C SER A 89 -10.88 -14.89 5.23
N GLY A 90 -9.96 -13.93 5.43
CA GLY A 90 -10.09 -12.90 6.45
C GLY A 90 -11.22 -11.91 6.19
N SER A 91 -11.83 -11.41 7.25
CA SER A 91 -12.90 -10.38 7.19
C SER A 91 -12.36 -9.02 6.74
N PHE A 92 -11.06 -8.80 6.92
CA PHE A 92 -10.34 -7.64 6.44
C PHE A 92 -9.27 -8.06 5.44
N ILE A 93 -9.01 -7.20 4.47
CA ILE A 93 -7.98 -7.38 3.45
C ILE A 93 -6.96 -6.27 3.61
N ALA A 94 -5.69 -6.61 3.71
CA ALA A 94 -4.57 -5.69 3.65
C ALA A 94 -3.76 -5.97 2.38
N PHE A 95 -3.40 -4.93 1.64
CA PHE A 95 -2.52 -5.07 0.49
C PHE A 95 -1.10 -4.65 0.87
N LEU A 96 -0.11 -5.33 0.32
CA LEU A 96 1.30 -5.03 0.50
C LEU A 96 2.06 -5.33 -0.78
N ASP A 97 2.70 -4.34 -1.36
CA ASP A 97 3.55 -4.54 -2.52
C ASP A 97 4.84 -5.26 -2.11
N SER A 98 5.39 -6.09 -3.01
CA SER A 98 6.47 -7.04 -2.72
C SER A 98 7.84 -6.41 -2.40
N ASP A 99 7.93 -5.10 -2.44
CA ASP A 99 9.13 -4.28 -2.20
C ASP A 99 9.00 -3.33 -0.99
N ASP A 100 7.79 -3.21 -0.41
CA ASP A 100 7.50 -2.37 0.75
C ASP A 100 7.66 -3.11 2.09
N LEU A 101 7.76 -2.33 3.18
CA LEU A 101 7.86 -2.86 4.54
C LEU A 101 6.82 -2.23 5.47
N TRP A 102 6.37 -3.01 6.45
CA TRP A 102 5.46 -2.53 7.48
C TRP A 102 6.13 -2.34 8.84
N THR A 103 5.66 -1.34 9.59
CA THR A 103 5.97 -1.26 11.03
C THR A 103 5.21 -2.33 11.80
N ARG A 104 5.73 -2.72 12.95
CA ARG A 104 5.23 -3.81 13.78
C ARG A 104 3.77 -3.66 14.21
N GLU A 105 3.26 -2.44 14.37
CA GLU A 105 1.96 -2.16 14.95
C GLU A 105 0.86 -1.85 13.91
N LYS A 106 1.17 -1.90 12.61
CA LYS A 106 0.22 -1.50 11.55
C LYS A 106 -1.10 -2.23 11.62
N LEU A 107 -1.07 -3.57 11.59
CA LEU A 107 -2.30 -4.36 11.55
C LEU A 107 -3.13 -4.16 12.83
N LYS A 108 -2.47 -4.05 13.99
CA LYS A 108 -3.17 -3.82 15.26
C LYS A 108 -3.93 -2.50 15.24
N TYR A 109 -3.26 -1.37 14.97
CA TYR A 109 -3.91 -0.07 14.97
C TYR A 109 -5.06 0.03 13.96
N GLN A 110 -4.87 -0.55 12.79
CA GLN A 110 -5.87 -0.48 11.73
C GLN A 110 -7.08 -1.37 12.02
N SER A 111 -6.86 -2.59 12.53
CA SER A 111 -7.95 -3.50 12.89
C SER A 111 -8.76 -3.00 14.09
N ASP A 112 -8.08 -2.48 15.11
CA ASP A 112 -8.76 -1.89 16.27
C ASP A 112 -9.66 -0.72 15.84
N TYR A 113 -9.13 0.18 14.98
CA TYR A 113 -9.92 1.30 14.48
C TYR A 113 -11.16 0.85 13.69
N LEU A 114 -11.00 -0.11 12.77
CA LEU A 114 -12.13 -0.63 11.99
C LEU A 114 -13.12 -1.41 12.86
N ALA A 115 -12.70 -2.05 13.94
CA ALA A 115 -13.59 -2.74 14.86
C ALA A 115 -14.54 -1.77 15.57
N ASP A 116 -14.03 -0.58 15.95
CA ASP A 116 -14.78 0.46 16.66
C ASP A 116 -15.60 1.36 15.74
N ASN A 117 -15.30 1.42 14.44
CA ASN A 117 -15.92 2.34 13.46
C ASN A 117 -16.49 1.57 12.28
N LYS A 118 -17.69 1.01 12.45
CA LYS A 118 -18.31 0.11 11.46
C LYS A 118 -18.74 0.77 10.16
N GLU A 119 -18.96 2.09 10.18
CA GLU A 119 -19.31 2.90 9.02
C GLU A 119 -18.12 3.23 8.10
N ILE A 120 -16.91 2.85 8.51
CA ILE A 120 -15.68 3.07 7.73
C ILE A 120 -15.37 1.82 6.92
N ALA A 121 -15.31 1.96 5.59
CA ALA A 121 -15.00 0.87 4.67
C ALA A 121 -13.53 0.46 4.73
N PHE A 122 -12.65 1.46 4.74
CA PHE A 122 -11.21 1.22 4.81
C PHE A 122 -10.49 2.32 5.57
N VAL A 123 -9.34 1.95 6.09
CA VAL A 123 -8.38 2.88 6.68
C VAL A 123 -7.06 2.81 5.92
N TYR A 124 -6.33 3.91 5.92
CA TYR A 124 -4.98 3.95 5.41
C TYR A 124 -4.07 4.72 6.37
N SER A 125 -2.79 4.53 6.25
CA SER A 125 -1.80 5.20 7.08
C SER A 125 -0.83 6.03 6.24
N MET A 126 0.00 6.81 6.90
CA MET A 126 1.09 7.51 6.25
C MET A 126 2.21 6.53 5.87
N SER A 127 2.93 6.87 4.81
CA SER A 127 4.09 6.13 4.34
C SER A 127 5.34 6.99 4.43
N TYR A 128 6.46 6.38 4.77
CA TYR A 128 7.79 7.00 4.70
C TYR A 128 8.54 6.43 3.50
N THR A 129 9.00 7.29 2.62
CA THR A 129 9.70 6.90 1.40
C THR A 129 11.19 6.70 1.66
N PHE A 130 11.75 5.58 1.20
CA PHE A 130 13.16 5.23 1.35
C PHE A 130 13.71 4.53 0.08
N GLY A 131 15.00 4.26 0.04
CA GLY A 131 15.67 3.66 -1.13
C GLY A 131 16.33 4.71 -2.00
N ASP A 132 16.22 4.60 -3.32
CA ASP A 132 16.84 5.53 -4.25
C ASP A 132 15.98 6.80 -4.43
N VAL A 133 16.04 7.68 -3.44
CA VAL A 133 15.28 8.93 -3.42
C VAL A 133 15.66 9.92 -4.51
N SER A 134 16.74 9.66 -5.27
CA SER A 134 17.11 10.47 -6.43
C SER A 134 16.10 10.35 -7.58
N LEU A 135 15.32 9.27 -7.58
CA LEU A 135 14.27 9.00 -8.56
C LEU A 135 12.97 9.78 -8.30
N LEU A 136 12.83 10.42 -7.11
CA LEU A 136 11.64 11.19 -6.78
C LEU A 136 11.52 12.45 -7.62
N SER A 137 10.34 12.71 -8.17
CA SER A 137 10.07 13.88 -9.00
C SER A 137 9.76 15.12 -8.17
N ASP A 138 9.23 14.94 -6.98
CA ASP A 138 8.73 16.04 -6.17
C ASP A 138 8.80 15.77 -4.65
N LEU A 139 8.59 16.84 -3.87
CA LEU A 139 8.69 16.84 -2.42
C LEU A 139 7.60 16.00 -1.74
N TYR A 140 6.46 15.83 -2.39
CA TYR A 140 5.32 15.09 -1.82
C TYR A 140 5.59 13.60 -1.69
N GLU A 141 6.39 13.06 -2.60
CA GLU A 141 6.74 11.65 -2.59
C GLU A 141 7.70 11.31 -1.45
N LEU A 142 8.42 12.32 -0.93
CA LEU A 142 9.38 12.12 0.15
C LEU A 142 8.76 12.28 1.55
N LEU A 143 7.77 13.16 1.71
CA LEU A 143 7.27 13.58 3.01
C LEU A 143 5.83 13.10 3.24
N PRO A 144 5.59 12.41 4.36
CA PRO A 144 4.24 12.11 4.79
C PRO A 144 3.56 13.37 5.29
N LEU A 145 2.84 14.09 4.42
CA LEU A 145 2.18 15.35 4.75
C LEU A 145 0.68 15.11 5.05
N PRO A 146 0.28 14.95 6.32
CA PRO A 146 -1.10 14.56 6.68
C PRO A 146 -2.14 15.61 6.29
N PHE A 147 -1.75 16.88 6.10
CA PHE A 147 -2.65 17.93 5.63
C PHE A 147 -2.94 17.88 4.12
N ARG A 148 -2.19 17.08 3.38
CA ARG A 148 -2.41 16.82 1.94
C ARG A 148 -3.04 15.47 1.66
N ALA A 149 -3.27 14.68 2.67
CA ALA A 149 -3.93 13.39 2.52
C ALA A 149 -5.44 13.58 2.29
N ALA A 150 -5.99 12.84 1.33
CA ALA A 150 -7.42 12.82 1.09
C ALA A 150 -8.14 12.20 2.29
N ARG A 151 -9.22 12.84 2.75
CA ARG A 151 -10.02 12.37 3.89
C ARG A 151 -11.44 11.94 3.52
N ASP A 152 -11.81 12.24 2.28
CA ASP A 152 -13.10 11.95 1.68
C ASP A 152 -12.99 11.88 0.15
N ARG A 153 -14.09 11.56 -0.52
CA ARG A 153 -14.14 11.46 -1.98
C ARG A 153 -13.79 12.79 -2.65
N GLU A 154 -14.25 13.91 -2.13
CA GLU A 154 -13.94 15.22 -2.70
C GLU A 154 -12.43 15.50 -2.62
N GLY A 155 -11.81 15.14 -1.51
CA GLY A 155 -10.35 15.18 -1.33
C GLY A 155 -9.61 14.35 -2.38
N LEU A 156 -10.05 13.11 -2.63
CA LEU A 156 -9.47 12.24 -3.67
C LEU A 156 -9.59 12.87 -5.06
N ILE A 157 -10.74 13.41 -5.39
CA ILE A 157 -10.97 14.06 -6.69
C ILE A 157 -10.13 15.34 -6.82
N ARG A 158 -10.03 16.14 -5.76
CA ARG A 158 -9.36 17.43 -5.79
C ARG A 158 -7.83 17.34 -5.70
N ILE A 159 -7.30 16.37 -4.95
CA ILE A 159 -5.87 16.27 -4.68
C ILE A 159 -5.21 15.19 -5.56
N GLY A 160 -5.97 14.16 -5.95
CA GLY A 160 -5.48 12.98 -6.63
C GLY A 160 -5.18 11.81 -5.69
N ASN A 161 -4.53 10.77 -6.21
CA ASN A 161 -4.16 9.59 -5.42
C ASN A 161 -3.07 9.94 -4.40
N THR A 162 -3.45 10.01 -3.14
CA THR A 162 -2.55 10.23 -2.00
C THR A 162 -2.48 9.02 -1.07
N ILE A 163 -3.09 7.92 -1.46
CA ILE A 163 -3.20 6.69 -0.68
C ILE A 163 -2.23 5.66 -1.23
N THR A 164 -1.16 5.38 -0.51
CA THR A 164 -0.26 4.28 -0.82
C THR A 164 -0.98 2.95 -0.60
N LEU A 165 -1.00 2.08 -1.59
CA LEU A 165 -1.72 0.79 -1.53
C LEU A 165 -1.29 -0.05 -0.33
N SER A 166 0.02 -0.18 -0.10
CA SER A 166 0.59 -0.92 1.04
C SER A 166 0.16 -0.39 2.41
N SER A 167 -0.46 0.80 2.46
CA SER A 167 -0.92 1.41 3.72
C SER A 167 -2.36 1.04 4.10
N VAL A 168 -3.11 0.39 3.23
CA VAL A 168 -4.55 0.17 3.37
C VAL A 168 -4.88 -1.10 4.15
N LEU A 169 -5.97 -1.03 4.92
CA LEU A 169 -6.75 -2.16 5.42
C LEU A 169 -8.22 -1.88 5.08
N VAL A 170 -8.87 -2.77 4.34
CA VAL A 170 -10.25 -2.62 3.85
C VAL A 170 -11.13 -3.76 4.36
N ARG A 171 -12.41 -3.50 4.58
CA ARG A 171 -13.40 -4.56 4.84
C ARG A 171 -13.57 -5.40 3.59
N ARG A 172 -13.57 -6.72 3.75
CA ARG A 172 -13.82 -7.65 2.62
C ARG A 172 -15.13 -7.34 1.93
N GLU A 173 -16.20 -7.17 2.68
CA GLU A 173 -17.54 -6.86 2.16
C GLU A 173 -17.52 -5.60 1.28
N SER A 174 -16.92 -4.52 1.75
CA SER A 174 -16.79 -3.28 0.97
C SER A 174 -16.00 -3.48 -0.32
N PHE A 175 -14.88 -4.22 -0.26
CA PHE A 175 -14.06 -4.55 -1.43
C PHE A 175 -14.84 -5.38 -2.46
N GLU A 176 -15.56 -6.41 -2.01
CA GLU A 176 -16.34 -7.30 -2.87
C GLU A 176 -17.55 -6.59 -3.48
N ASN A 177 -18.24 -5.73 -2.72
CA ASN A 177 -19.39 -4.96 -3.18
C ASN A 177 -19.06 -4.03 -4.35
N VAL A 178 -17.84 -3.49 -4.41
CA VAL A 178 -17.39 -2.65 -5.53
C VAL A 178 -16.72 -3.43 -6.66
N GLY A 179 -16.69 -4.78 -6.56
CA GLY A 179 -16.14 -5.68 -7.57
C GLY A 179 -14.61 -5.75 -7.60
N GLY A 180 -13.94 -5.34 -6.52
CA GLY A 180 -12.48 -5.42 -6.40
C GLY A 180 -11.71 -4.48 -7.32
N PHE A 181 -10.45 -4.84 -7.64
CA PHE A 181 -9.65 -4.10 -8.61
C PHE A 181 -10.16 -4.31 -10.03
N ASP A 182 -10.10 -3.25 -10.82
CA ASP A 182 -10.42 -3.32 -12.23
C ASP A 182 -9.31 -4.05 -13.01
N GLU A 183 -9.69 -5.07 -13.76
CA GLU A 183 -8.78 -5.89 -14.58
C GLU A 183 -8.76 -5.46 -16.05
N ASP A 184 -9.34 -4.32 -16.40
CA ASP A 184 -9.25 -3.76 -17.75
C ASP A 184 -7.77 -3.47 -18.11
N PRO A 185 -7.27 -3.94 -19.28
CA PRO A 185 -5.88 -3.69 -19.70
C PRO A 185 -5.48 -2.22 -19.77
N GLU A 186 -6.45 -1.33 -20.04
CA GLU A 186 -6.23 0.12 -20.10
C GLU A 186 -6.20 0.76 -18.71
N GLN A 187 -6.69 0.05 -17.66
CA GLN A 187 -6.65 0.56 -16.29
C GLN A 187 -5.24 0.41 -15.71
N LYS A 188 -4.54 1.54 -15.57
CA LYS A 188 -3.17 1.63 -15.04
C LYS A 188 -3.09 2.38 -13.69
N LEU A 189 -4.23 2.78 -13.15
CA LEU A 189 -4.40 3.41 -11.83
C LEU A 189 -5.43 2.62 -11.04
N GLU A 190 -5.23 1.32 -10.95
CA GLU A 190 -6.18 0.35 -10.38
C GLU A 190 -6.45 0.59 -8.89
N ASP A 191 -5.47 1.09 -8.16
CA ASP A 191 -5.59 1.46 -6.76
C ASP A 191 -6.44 2.73 -6.60
N PHE A 192 -6.15 3.77 -7.40
CA PHE A 192 -6.92 5.02 -7.35
C PHE A 192 -8.38 4.79 -7.78
N ASP A 193 -8.59 3.98 -8.82
CA ASP A 193 -9.92 3.57 -9.24
C ASP A 193 -10.70 2.89 -8.11
N LEU A 194 -10.04 1.98 -7.37
CA LEU A 194 -10.65 1.30 -6.23
C LEU A 194 -11.03 2.28 -5.11
N TRP A 195 -10.16 3.26 -4.78
CA TRP A 195 -10.49 4.26 -3.77
C TRP A 195 -11.67 5.13 -4.19
N LEU A 196 -11.75 5.49 -5.46
CA LEU A 196 -12.88 6.23 -6.00
C LEU A 196 -14.18 5.42 -5.93
N LYS A 197 -14.16 4.12 -6.27
CA LYS A 197 -15.32 3.22 -6.14
C LYS A 197 -15.80 3.13 -4.70
N LEU A 198 -14.92 2.78 -3.78
CA LEU A 198 -15.25 2.63 -2.37
C LEU A 198 -15.83 3.93 -1.77
N SER A 199 -15.24 5.06 -2.13
CA SER A 199 -15.69 6.37 -1.61
C SER A 199 -16.98 6.91 -2.21
N GLU A 200 -17.59 6.22 -3.18
CA GLU A 200 -18.91 6.59 -3.72
C GLU A 200 -20.02 6.39 -2.69
N THR A 201 -19.94 5.34 -1.92
CA THR A 201 -21.01 4.93 -1.00
C THR A 201 -20.57 4.83 0.45
N GLU A 202 -19.27 4.75 0.70
CA GLU A 202 -18.73 4.49 2.03
C GLU A 202 -17.65 5.51 2.43
N LYS A 203 -17.41 5.61 3.73
CA LYS A 203 -16.37 6.48 4.30
C LYS A 203 -15.05 5.74 4.44
N PHE A 204 -13.97 6.51 4.47
CA PHE A 204 -12.64 6.01 4.82
C PHE A 204 -11.93 6.95 5.79
N HIS A 205 -10.84 6.47 6.40
CA HIS A 205 -10.15 7.26 7.42
C HIS A 205 -8.63 7.18 7.28
N LEU A 206 -7.95 8.31 7.49
CA LEU A 206 -6.50 8.38 7.62
C LEU A 206 -6.09 8.17 9.08
N ILE A 207 -5.30 7.14 9.34
CA ILE A 207 -4.55 6.99 10.58
C ILE A 207 -3.24 7.80 10.44
N PRO A 208 -3.08 8.93 11.17
CA PRO A 208 -1.96 9.84 10.96
C PRO A 208 -0.66 9.32 11.61
N ARG A 209 -0.31 8.08 11.31
CA ARG A 209 0.90 7.39 11.78
C ARG A 209 1.63 6.79 10.58
N ILE A 210 2.95 6.76 10.62
CA ILE A 210 3.76 6.04 9.62
C ILE A 210 3.71 4.57 9.96
N HIS A 211 3.08 3.79 9.09
CA HIS A 211 3.03 2.33 9.20
C HIS A 211 3.62 1.61 7.99
N VAL A 212 4.05 2.35 6.98
CA VAL A 212 4.64 1.80 5.75
C VAL A 212 5.96 2.49 5.47
N TYR A 213 6.96 1.71 5.11
CA TYR A 213 8.17 2.16 4.44
C TYR A 213 8.00 1.82 2.96
N TYR A 214 7.74 2.86 2.16
CA TYR A 214 7.55 2.77 0.72
C TYR A 214 8.91 2.84 0.03
N ARG A 215 9.29 1.77 -0.67
CA ARG A 215 10.60 1.68 -1.32
C ARG A 215 10.57 2.32 -2.70
N ILE A 216 11.65 3.06 -3.02
CA ILE A 216 11.89 3.62 -4.36
C ILE A 216 13.07 2.91 -4.98
N HIS A 217 12.89 2.42 -6.21
CA HIS A 217 13.94 1.82 -7.03
C HIS A 217 13.60 1.90 -8.53
N GLY A 218 14.59 1.74 -9.41
CA GLY A 218 14.45 2.01 -10.84
C GLY A 218 13.55 1.04 -11.63
N SER A 219 13.16 -0.10 -11.04
CA SER A 219 12.30 -1.10 -11.70
C SER A 219 10.83 -1.04 -11.28
N GLN A 220 10.39 0.03 -10.59
CA GLN A 220 9.01 0.19 -10.17
C GLN A 220 8.07 0.48 -11.34
N PHE A 221 6.87 -0.11 -11.28
CA PHE A 221 5.81 0.12 -12.27
C PHE A 221 5.35 1.59 -12.35
N SER A 222 5.44 2.32 -11.23
CA SER A 222 5.01 3.73 -11.11
C SER A 222 5.99 4.75 -11.68
N SER A 223 7.16 4.35 -12.20
CA SER A 223 8.23 5.27 -12.62
C SER A 223 7.98 6.00 -13.95
N ASP A 224 6.96 5.61 -14.72
CA ASP A 224 6.65 6.21 -16.02
C ASP A 224 5.70 7.40 -15.92
N TRP A 225 6.29 8.59 -15.83
CA TRP A 225 5.57 9.86 -15.71
C TRP A 225 4.95 10.37 -17.02
N GLU A 226 5.47 9.96 -18.17
CA GLU A 226 4.96 10.43 -19.48
C GLU A 226 3.59 9.79 -19.79
N GLU A 227 3.37 8.58 -19.31
CA GLU A 227 2.09 7.88 -19.43
C GLU A 227 1.04 8.33 -18.39
N ARG A 228 1.44 9.06 -17.34
CA ARG A 228 0.56 9.43 -16.23
C ARG A 228 -0.67 10.24 -16.67
N ASP A 229 -0.48 11.23 -17.54
CA ASP A 229 -1.59 12.08 -17.96
C ASP A 229 -2.61 11.29 -18.80
N LYS A 230 -2.16 10.33 -19.61
CA LYS A 230 -3.04 9.42 -20.36
C LYS A 230 -3.83 8.52 -19.41
N ARG A 231 -3.18 7.97 -18.39
CA ARG A 231 -3.80 7.14 -17.37
C ARG A 231 -4.86 7.90 -16.57
N LEU A 232 -4.58 9.15 -16.19
CA LEU A 232 -5.54 10.01 -15.51
C LEU A 232 -6.74 10.32 -16.41
N LYS A 233 -6.49 10.65 -17.68
CA LYS A 233 -7.56 10.93 -18.64
C LYS A 233 -8.47 9.72 -18.84
N TYR A 234 -7.91 8.51 -18.97
CA TYR A 234 -8.69 7.29 -19.06
C TYR A 234 -9.61 7.12 -17.83
N LEU A 235 -9.07 7.33 -16.63
CA LEU A 235 -9.82 7.22 -15.38
C LEU A 235 -10.91 8.31 -15.26
N GLU A 236 -10.63 9.56 -15.68
CA GLU A 236 -11.61 10.64 -15.76
C GLU A 236 -12.82 10.29 -16.65
N GLU A 237 -12.54 9.79 -17.86
CA GLU A 237 -13.57 9.38 -18.82
C GLU A 237 -14.38 8.20 -18.27
N LYS A 238 -13.70 7.19 -17.71
CA LYS A 238 -14.34 6.00 -17.14
C LYS A 238 -15.24 6.31 -15.95
N ARG A 239 -14.87 7.26 -15.10
CA ARG A 239 -15.59 7.63 -13.88
C ARG A 239 -16.47 8.88 -14.03
N ASN A 240 -16.46 9.51 -15.19
CA ASN A 240 -17.14 10.78 -15.44
C ASN A 240 -16.84 11.84 -14.37
N ILE A 241 -15.57 12.03 -14.05
CA ILE A 241 -15.07 12.99 -13.07
C ILE A 241 -13.94 13.82 -13.68
N ARG A 242 -13.58 14.93 -13.03
CA ARG A 242 -12.37 15.68 -13.35
C ARG A 242 -11.34 15.51 -12.26
N LEU A 243 -10.15 15.06 -12.63
CA LEU A 243 -9.01 14.88 -11.73
C LEU A 243 -8.03 16.06 -11.86
N PRO A 244 -7.23 16.33 -10.84
CA PRO A 244 -6.28 17.43 -10.89
C PRO A 244 -5.18 17.12 -11.93
N VAL A 245 -5.03 18.01 -12.90
CA VAL A 245 -3.85 17.99 -13.79
C VAL A 245 -2.67 18.46 -12.96
N HIS A 246 -1.79 17.56 -12.60
CA HIS A 246 -0.54 17.94 -11.96
C HIS A 246 0.34 18.65 -12.99
N LYS A 247 0.34 19.97 -12.95
CA LYS A 247 1.30 20.77 -13.72
C LYS A 247 2.69 20.30 -13.35
N ASN A 248 3.39 19.73 -14.31
CA ASN A 248 4.78 19.27 -14.15
C ASN A 248 5.62 20.37 -13.50
N PHE A 249 5.99 20.23 -12.25
CA PHE A 249 7.04 21.00 -11.59
C PHE A 249 8.40 20.49 -12.09
N ARG A 250 8.62 20.54 -13.42
CA ARG A 250 9.87 20.16 -14.08
C ARG A 250 10.99 21.20 -13.91
N ARG A 251 11.12 21.82 -12.76
CA ARG A 251 12.33 22.57 -12.44
C ARG A 251 12.92 22.01 -11.13
N LYS A 252 13.87 21.09 -11.28
CA LYS A 252 14.85 20.76 -10.24
C LYS A 252 15.68 22.03 -9.96
N SER A 253 15.10 23.03 -9.28
CA SER A 253 15.84 24.16 -8.77
C SER A 253 16.68 23.65 -7.59
N PHE A 254 17.98 23.94 -7.61
CA PHE A 254 18.89 23.71 -6.47
C PHE A 254 18.28 24.24 -5.17
N PHE A 255 17.56 25.33 -5.23
CA PHE A 255 16.85 25.96 -4.12
C PHE A 255 15.72 25.06 -3.57
N LEU A 256 14.95 24.41 -4.44
CA LEU A 256 13.92 23.43 -4.02
C LEU A 256 14.54 22.18 -3.39
N LEU A 257 15.71 21.76 -3.86
CA LEU A 257 16.46 20.65 -3.26
C LEU A 257 16.95 20.99 -1.84
N LEU A 258 17.40 22.24 -1.64
CA LEU A 258 17.85 22.75 -0.33
C LEU A 258 16.69 22.87 0.65
N ILE A 259 15.56 23.44 0.22
CA ILE A 259 14.32 23.51 0.99
C ILE A 259 13.83 22.11 1.35
N ARG A 260 13.85 21.17 0.41
CA ARG A 260 13.48 19.77 0.64
C ARG A 260 14.32 19.15 1.77
N ASN A 261 15.65 19.30 1.71
CA ASN A 261 16.55 18.75 2.72
C ASN A 261 16.36 19.42 4.08
N LEU A 262 16.12 20.72 4.11
CA LEU A 262 15.85 21.45 5.35
C LEU A 262 14.51 21.03 5.99
N ILE A 263 13.46 20.90 5.20
CA ILE A 263 12.15 20.43 5.65
C ILE A 263 12.26 18.98 6.13
N HIS A 264 13.00 18.13 5.45
CA HIS A 264 13.26 16.76 5.88
C HIS A 264 13.94 16.71 7.25
N LEU A 265 14.96 17.55 7.45
CA LEU A 265 15.66 17.67 8.73
C LEU A 265 14.75 18.18 9.84
N LEU A 266 13.93 19.20 9.56
CA LEU A 266 12.96 19.75 10.52
C LEU A 266 11.88 18.72 10.89
N PHE A 267 11.35 17.99 9.91
CA PHE A 267 10.41 16.91 10.17
C PHE A 267 11.04 15.76 10.96
N TYR A 268 12.26 15.36 10.63
CA TYR A 268 13.00 14.36 11.39
C TYR A 268 13.21 14.80 12.84
N LEU A 269 13.59 16.06 13.06
CA LEU A 269 13.77 16.63 14.40
C LEU A 269 12.44 16.73 15.16
N CYS A 270 11.37 17.17 14.51
CA CYS A 270 10.02 17.19 15.10
C CYS A 270 9.53 15.79 15.46
N TYR A 271 9.69 14.82 14.57
CA TYR A 271 9.33 13.42 14.83
C TYR A 271 10.10 12.86 16.02
N LYS A 272 11.40 13.17 16.11
CA LYS A 272 12.25 12.76 17.22
C LYS A 272 11.82 13.42 18.54
N SER A 273 11.42 14.71 18.52
CA SER A 273 11.00 15.45 19.72
C SER A 273 9.62 15.02 20.25
N ILE A 274 8.75 14.46 19.40
CA ILE A 274 7.41 13.99 19.78
C ILE A 274 7.44 12.52 20.28
N GLY A 275 8.64 11.91 20.39
CA GLY A 275 8.78 10.52 20.85
C GLY A 275 8.33 9.46 19.81
N TYR A 276 7.96 9.88 18.60
CA TYR A 276 7.59 8.97 17.51
C TYR A 276 8.80 8.26 16.87
N ALA A 277 10.01 8.71 17.15
CA ALA A 277 11.25 8.20 16.58
C ALA A 277 12.03 7.28 17.51
N GLU A 278 11.45 6.83 18.62
CA GLU A 278 12.10 5.79 19.42
C GLU A 278 11.98 4.45 18.74
N ASN A 279 13.01 4.08 18.14
CA ASN A 279 13.72 2.81 17.84
C ASN A 279 13.03 1.45 18.03
N ARG A 280 11.75 1.36 18.40
CA ARG A 280 11.06 0.09 18.59
C ARG A 280 10.37 -0.45 17.35
N ASP A 281 10.19 0.39 16.33
CA ASP A 281 9.40 0.06 15.12
C ASP A 281 10.20 0.09 13.82
N LYS A 282 11.53 0.17 13.87
CA LYS A 282 12.32 -0.05 12.66
C LYS A 282 12.20 -1.52 12.28
N PRO A 283 11.90 -1.87 11.02
CA PRO A 283 12.09 -3.23 10.57
C PRO A 283 13.55 -3.60 10.87
N ALA A 284 13.77 -4.77 11.44
CA ALA A 284 15.11 -5.34 11.55
C ALA A 284 15.59 -5.58 10.12
N ILE A 285 16.43 -4.67 9.62
CA ILE A 285 17.13 -4.81 8.33
C ILE A 285 18.31 -5.73 8.57
#